data_c84e1561d0ce6f4de1e30e77efdaa04d
#
_entry.id   c84e1561d0ce6f4de1e30e77efdaa04d
#
_cell.length_a   1.000
_cell.length_b   1.000
_cell.length_c   1.000
_cell.angle_alpha   90.00
_cell.angle_beta   90.00
_cell.angle_gamma   90.00
#
_symmetry.space_group_name_H-M   'P 1'
#
loop_
_entity.id
_entity.type
_entity.pdbx_description
1 polymer ?
#
loop_
_entity_poly.entity_id
_entity_poly.type
_entity_poly.pdbx_seq_one_letter_code
_entity_poly.pdbx_strand_id
1 'polypeptide(L)'
;MNYLAHLYFAQPTADSHFGNLLGDFRRGVDMQALNHAVQQALANHYQIDKFTDQHAAVKASIQLFASKHRRFAPVALDILYDHFLINCWDCYHTNSFEHFTEHSYALLRQRIEQMPPRMQQVVGHMTTHNSLAGYQPIEGVKTAIGHVARRIRFTNDYANSFNDIEKHYDTLYRNFEDFFPELQQFVADNPVEST
;
A
#
# COMPACT_ATOMS: atom_id res chain seq x y z
N MET A 1 2.22 4.47 -0.83
CA MET A 1 2.31 3.01 -0.54
C MET A 1 0.98 2.34 -0.86
N ASN A 2 0.94 1.00 -1.08
CA ASN A 2 -0.33 0.28 -1.32
C ASN A 2 -0.84 -0.38 -0.01
N TYR A 3 -1.88 -1.18 -0.09
CA TYR A 3 -2.64 -1.68 1.07
C TYR A 3 -1.80 -2.49 2.07
N LEU A 4 -0.92 -3.38 1.61
CA LEU A 4 -0.12 -4.21 2.52
C LEU A 4 0.81 -3.35 3.39
N ALA A 5 1.50 -2.39 2.80
CA ALA A 5 2.41 -1.54 3.53
C ALA A 5 1.68 -0.68 4.59
N HIS A 6 0.49 -0.14 4.28
CA HIS A 6 -0.30 0.59 5.27
C HIS A 6 -0.79 -0.31 6.41
N LEU A 7 -1.15 -1.57 6.12
CA LEU A 7 -1.50 -2.54 7.17
C LEU A 7 -0.28 -2.97 8.00
N TYR A 8 0.89 -3.06 7.37
CA TYR A 8 2.14 -3.38 8.06
C TYR A 8 2.49 -2.37 9.17
N PHE A 9 2.22 -1.09 8.93
CA PHE A 9 2.46 -0.01 9.88
C PHE A 9 1.27 0.31 10.79
N ALA A 10 0.15 -0.39 10.64
CA ALA A 10 -1.02 -0.21 11.49
C ALA A 10 -0.79 -0.86 12.87
N GLN A 11 -1.35 -0.25 13.92
CA GLN A 11 -1.46 -0.90 15.23
C GLN A 11 -2.40 -2.13 15.12
N PRO A 12 -2.22 -3.16 15.97
CA PRO A 12 -3.03 -4.40 15.90
C PRO A 12 -4.46 -4.21 16.44
N THR A 13 -5.16 -3.20 15.92
CA THR A 13 -6.54 -2.88 16.27
C THR A 13 -7.40 -2.68 15.02
N ALA A 14 -8.70 -2.94 15.14
CA ALA A 14 -9.64 -2.79 14.04
C ALA A 14 -9.74 -1.32 13.56
N ASP A 15 -9.67 -0.35 14.47
CA ASP A 15 -9.73 1.07 14.15
C ASP A 15 -8.46 1.53 13.41
N SER A 16 -7.29 1.03 13.83
CA SER A 16 -6.03 1.33 13.15
C SER A 16 -6.01 0.77 11.73
N HIS A 17 -6.38 -0.49 11.54
CA HIS A 17 -6.45 -1.10 10.21
C HIS A 17 -7.44 -0.38 9.29
N PHE A 18 -8.61 0.01 9.82
CA PHE A 18 -9.58 0.80 9.08
C PHE A 18 -9.00 2.16 8.68
N GLY A 19 -8.46 2.92 9.63
CA GLY A 19 -7.94 4.27 9.38
C GLY A 19 -6.76 4.29 8.41
N ASN A 20 -5.81 3.33 8.56
CA ASN A 20 -4.66 3.23 7.67
C ASN A 20 -5.03 2.86 6.22
N LEU A 21 -6.16 2.19 5.97
CA LEU A 21 -6.64 1.99 4.60
C LEU A 21 -7.59 3.09 4.11
N LEU A 22 -8.20 3.87 5.01
CA LEU A 22 -9.21 4.87 4.65
C LEU A 22 -8.66 5.99 3.76
N GLY A 23 -7.35 6.28 3.81
CA GLY A 23 -6.72 7.32 3.01
C GLY A 23 -7.02 7.21 1.51
N ASP A 24 -7.06 5.99 0.98
CA ASP A 24 -7.40 5.70 -0.41
C ASP A 24 -8.90 5.82 -0.74
N PHE A 25 -9.75 5.90 0.26
CA PHE A 25 -11.21 5.87 0.14
C PHE A 25 -11.92 7.09 0.72
N ARG A 26 -11.20 8.13 1.11
CA ARG A 26 -11.73 9.28 1.87
C ARG A 26 -12.77 10.13 1.15
N ARG A 27 -12.96 9.96 -0.16
CA ARG A 27 -13.89 10.81 -0.93
C ARG A 27 -15.32 10.68 -0.42
N GLY A 28 -15.88 11.79 0.06
CA GLY A 28 -17.25 11.86 0.59
C GLY A 28 -17.39 11.35 2.03
N VAL A 29 -16.30 11.12 2.73
CA VAL A 29 -16.30 10.74 4.15
C VAL A 29 -16.32 11.99 5.00
N ASP A 30 -17.25 12.03 5.98
CA ASP A 30 -17.22 13.04 7.04
C ASP A 30 -16.13 12.68 8.05
N MET A 31 -15.04 13.41 7.99
CA MET A 31 -13.87 13.19 8.85
C MET A 31 -14.16 13.45 10.33
N GLN A 32 -15.14 14.33 10.64
CA GLN A 32 -15.52 14.67 12.02
C GLN A 32 -16.38 13.59 12.67
N ALA A 33 -17.05 12.75 11.86
CA ALA A 33 -17.83 11.62 12.33
C ALA A 33 -16.96 10.39 12.71
N LEU A 34 -15.69 10.37 12.31
CA LEU A 34 -14.77 9.29 12.66
C LEU A 34 -14.34 9.37 14.12
N ASN A 35 -14.21 8.22 14.78
CA ASN A 35 -13.63 8.19 16.12
C ASN A 35 -12.14 8.59 16.09
N HIS A 36 -11.61 8.97 17.25
CA HIS A 36 -10.25 9.49 17.37
C HIS A 36 -9.17 8.49 16.90
N ALA A 37 -9.34 7.20 17.22
CA ALA A 37 -8.38 6.16 16.83
C ALA A 37 -8.29 6.02 15.29
N VAL A 38 -9.44 6.04 14.59
CA VAL A 38 -9.47 6.01 13.11
C VAL A 38 -8.84 7.28 12.52
N GLN A 39 -9.06 8.44 13.14
CA GLN A 39 -8.43 9.69 12.69
C GLN A 39 -6.90 9.66 12.86
N GLN A 40 -6.39 9.14 13.97
CA GLN A 40 -4.95 8.94 14.19
C GLN A 40 -4.36 7.97 13.16
N ALA A 41 -5.02 6.86 12.92
CA ALA A 41 -4.59 5.87 11.92
C ALA A 41 -4.58 6.44 10.49
N LEU A 42 -5.54 7.28 10.16
CA LEU A 42 -5.54 8.01 8.89
C LEU A 42 -4.39 9.04 8.81
N ALA A 43 -4.04 9.68 9.93
CA ALA A 43 -2.86 10.54 9.98
C ALA A 43 -1.57 9.74 9.79
N ASN A 44 -1.51 8.50 10.30
CA ASN A 44 -0.41 7.57 10.04
C ASN A 44 -0.29 7.22 8.54
N HIS A 45 -1.40 6.91 7.88
CA HIS A 45 -1.41 6.72 6.42
C HIS A 45 -0.77 7.91 5.68
N TYR A 46 -1.18 9.13 6.00
CA TYR A 46 -0.67 10.32 5.30
C TYR A 46 0.81 10.62 5.60
N GLN A 47 1.30 10.34 6.80
CA GLN A 47 2.73 10.53 7.07
C GLN A 47 3.58 9.49 6.33
N ILE A 48 3.13 8.25 6.20
CA ILE A 48 3.76 7.19 5.41
C ILE A 48 3.85 7.62 3.94
N ASP A 49 2.74 8.05 3.35
CA ASP A 49 2.71 8.51 1.96
C ASP A 49 3.63 9.71 1.74
N LYS A 50 3.58 10.69 2.64
CA LYS A 50 4.43 11.89 2.56
C LYS A 50 5.92 11.52 2.62
N PHE A 51 6.31 10.63 3.52
CA PHE A 51 7.70 10.16 3.61
C PHE A 51 8.10 9.43 2.32
N THR A 52 7.26 8.51 1.85
CA THR A 52 7.48 7.75 0.62
C THR A 52 7.70 8.67 -0.57
N ASP A 53 6.82 9.64 -0.80
CA ASP A 53 6.89 10.56 -1.93
C ASP A 53 8.14 11.47 -1.90
N GLN A 54 8.68 11.74 -0.71
CA GLN A 54 9.84 12.61 -0.51
C GLN A 54 11.16 11.84 -0.54
N HIS A 55 11.16 10.53 -0.37
CA HIS A 55 12.35 9.72 -0.23
C HIS A 55 13.21 9.68 -1.50
N ALA A 56 14.54 9.78 -1.34
CA ALA A 56 15.47 9.86 -2.46
C ALA A 56 15.44 8.59 -3.34
N ALA A 57 15.42 7.40 -2.72
CA ALA A 57 15.39 6.13 -3.44
C ALA A 57 14.07 5.94 -4.23
N VAL A 58 12.93 6.41 -3.69
CA VAL A 58 11.64 6.40 -4.39
C VAL A 58 11.67 7.33 -5.60
N LYS A 59 12.20 8.54 -5.43
CA LYS A 59 12.39 9.48 -6.55
C LYS A 59 13.32 8.93 -7.63
N ALA A 60 14.40 8.24 -7.23
CA ALA A 60 15.31 7.57 -8.16
C ALA A 60 14.57 6.45 -8.92
N SER A 61 13.75 5.66 -8.24
CA SER A 61 12.90 4.62 -8.85
C SER A 61 11.95 5.18 -9.89
N ILE A 62 11.30 6.32 -9.63
CA ILE A 62 10.42 6.99 -10.58
C ILE A 62 11.17 7.38 -11.87
N GLN A 63 12.44 7.75 -11.78
CA GLN A 63 13.24 8.14 -12.96
C GLN A 63 13.60 6.95 -13.87
N LEU A 64 13.53 5.71 -13.37
CA LEU A 64 13.76 4.50 -14.19
C LEU A 64 12.63 4.24 -15.18
N PHE A 65 11.43 4.78 -14.93
CA PHE A 65 10.31 4.66 -15.86
C PHE A 65 10.49 5.56 -17.08
N ALA A 66 10.13 5.05 -18.24
CA ALA A 66 10.12 5.83 -19.49
C ALA A 66 9.30 7.13 -19.30
N SER A 67 9.68 8.19 -20.00
CA SER A 67 9.04 9.52 -19.84
C SER A 67 7.52 9.50 -20.00
N LYS A 68 7.00 8.67 -20.90
CA LYS A 68 5.56 8.48 -21.14
C LYS A 68 4.83 7.76 -19.99
N HIS A 69 5.53 6.95 -19.18
CA HIS A 69 4.99 6.23 -18.03
C HIS A 69 5.23 6.95 -16.69
N ARG A 70 6.17 7.90 -16.66
CA ARG A 70 6.69 8.52 -15.41
C ARG A 70 5.61 9.12 -14.53
N ARG A 71 4.56 9.71 -15.12
CA ARG A 71 3.44 10.26 -14.34
C ARG A 71 2.64 9.20 -13.56
N PHE A 72 2.73 7.93 -13.99
CA PHE A 72 2.05 6.80 -13.37
C PHE A 72 3.00 5.96 -12.49
N ALA A 73 4.30 6.24 -12.55
CA ALA A 73 5.31 5.50 -11.82
C ALA A 73 5.04 5.42 -10.31
N PRO A 74 4.56 6.48 -9.61
CA PRO A 74 4.22 6.36 -8.19
C PRO A 74 3.23 5.22 -7.91
N VAL A 75 2.13 5.16 -8.66
CA VAL A 75 1.10 4.11 -8.47
C VAL A 75 1.62 2.71 -8.83
N ALA A 76 2.49 2.61 -9.84
CA ALA A 76 3.13 1.34 -10.20
C ALA A 76 4.12 0.88 -9.13
N LEU A 77 4.87 1.81 -8.53
CA LEU A 77 5.79 1.52 -7.42
C LEU A 77 5.06 1.13 -6.15
N ASP A 78 3.93 1.74 -5.82
CA ASP A 78 3.13 1.35 -4.67
C ASP A 78 2.74 -0.13 -4.74
N ILE A 79 2.27 -0.59 -5.91
CA ILE A 79 1.92 -2.00 -6.15
C ILE A 79 3.17 -2.90 -6.09
N LEU A 80 4.28 -2.46 -6.70
CA LEU A 80 5.53 -3.21 -6.73
C LEU A 80 6.16 -3.34 -5.34
N TYR A 81 6.04 -2.33 -4.50
CA TYR A 81 6.59 -2.36 -3.13
C TYR A 81 5.84 -3.34 -2.22
N ASP A 82 4.55 -3.55 -2.42
CA ASP A 82 3.83 -4.65 -1.76
C ASP A 82 4.41 -6.03 -2.18
N HIS A 83 4.75 -6.21 -3.47
CA HIS A 83 5.41 -7.43 -3.96
C HIS A 83 6.79 -7.62 -3.30
N PHE A 84 7.61 -6.59 -3.23
CA PHE A 84 8.92 -6.67 -2.58
C PHE A 84 8.79 -6.97 -1.10
N LEU A 85 7.87 -6.31 -0.40
CA LEU A 85 7.62 -6.53 1.01
C LEU A 85 7.22 -7.98 1.31
N ILE A 86 6.34 -8.58 0.49
CA ILE A 86 5.95 -9.99 0.65
C ILE A 86 7.14 -10.92 0.46
N ASN A 87 7.95 -10.71 -0.59
CA ASN A 87 9.08 -11.59 -0.90
C ASN A 87 10.25 -11.44 0.08
N CYS A 88 10.31 -10.36 0.84
CA CYS A 88 11.30 -10.13 1.90
C CYS A 88 10.67 -10.10 3.29
N TRP A 89 9.47 -10.69 3.44
CA TRP A 89 8.67 -10.59 4.65
C TRP A 89 9.44 -10.95 5.92
N ASP A 90 10.15 -12.05 5.91
CA ASP A 90 10.93 -12.54 7.06
C ASP A 90 12.09 -11.62 7.46
N CYS A 91 12.50 -10.69 6.58
CA CYS A 91 13.50 -9.67 6.91
C CYS A 91 12.90 -8.53 7.75
N TYR A 92 11.59 -8.32 7.67
CA TYR A 92 10.93 -7.14 8.23
C TYR A 92 9.88 -7.45 9.29
N HIS A 93 9.40 -8.71 9.38
CA HIS A 93 8.33 -9.09 10.29
C HIS A 93 8.60 -10.43 10.98
N THR A 94 8.23 -10.55 12.26
CA THR A 94 8.49 -11.75 13.08
C THR A 94 7.48 -12.88 12.88
N ASN A 95 6.23 -12.54 12.53
CA ASN A 95 5.19 -13.54 12.22
C ASN A 95 5.21 -13.85 10.73
N SER A 96 4.76 -15.04 10.33
CA SER A 96 4.62 -15.36 8.90
C SER A 96 3.64 -14.42 8.20
N PHE A 97 3.80 -14.26 6.90
CA PHE A 97 2.91 -13.42 6.07
C PHE A 97 1.45 -13.89 6.15
N GLU A 98 1.21 -15.20 6.17
CA GLU A 98 -0.12 -15.79 6.30
C GLU A 98 -0.76 -15.40 7.63
N HIS A 99 -0.03 -15.54 8.74
CA HIS A 99 -0.54 -15.17 10.06
C HIS A 99 -0.88 -13.67 10.14
N PHE A 100 0.00 -12.82 9.60
CA PHE A 100 -0.23 -11.38 9.54
C PHE A 100 -1.48 -11.03 8.72
N THR A 101 -1.63 -11.63 7.53
CA THR A 101 -2.79 -11.32 6.66
C THR A 101 -4.10 -11.83 7.25
N GLU A 102 -4.13 -13.02 7.82
CA GLU A 102 -5.31 -13.56 8.51
C GLU A 102 -5.76 -12.66 9.66
N HIS A 103 -4.80 -12.23 10.49
CA HIS A 103 -5.07 -11.32 11.61
C HIS A 103 -5.59 -9.96 11.10
N SER A 104 -4.91 -9.36 10.13
CA SER A 104 -5.31 -8.07 9.52
C SER A 104 -6.71 -8.15 8.91
N TYR A 105 -7.02 -9.24 8.22
CA TYR A 105 -8.36 -9.44 7.65
C TYR A 105 -9.44 -9.60 8.74
N ALA A 106 -9.12 -10.28 9.83
CA ALA A 106 -10.05 -10.39 10.96
C ALA A 106 -10.37 -9.03 11.59
N LEU A 107 -9.35 -8.17 11.74
CA LEU A 107 -9.52 -6.80 12.24
C LEU A 107 -10.34 -5.93 11.27
N LEU A 108 -10.05 -5.98 9.98
CA LEU A 108 -10.78 -5.22 8.97
C LEU A 108 -12.27 -5.61 8.91
N ARG A 109 -12.60 -6.90 9.03
CA ARG A 109 -13.99 -7.37 9.02
C ARG A 109 -14.81 -6.81 10.18
N GLN A 110 -14.19 -6.51 11.34
CA GLN A 110 -14.87 -5.92 12.49
C GLN A 110 -15.40 -4.51 12.23
N ARG A 111 -14.85 -3.80 11.22
CA ARG A 111 -15.21 -2.42 10.87
C ARG A 111 -15.85 -2.28 9.50
N ILE A 112 -16.11 -3.37 8.79
CA ILE A 112 -16.53 -3.33 7.38
C ILE A 112 -17.81 -2.50 7.18
N GLU A 113 -18.78 -2.59 8.10
CA GLU A 113 -20.04 -1.85 8.00
C GLU A 113 -19.89 -0.33 8.20
N GLN A 114 -18.79 0.11 8.82
CA GLN A 114 -18.47 1.52 9.07
C GLN A 114 -17.66 2.13 7.93
N MET A 115 -17.14 1.31 7.02
CA MET A 115 -16.35 1.75 5.89
C MET A 115 -17.21 2.44 4.82
N PRO A 116 -16.66 3.39 4.05
CA PRO A 116 -17.36 3.93 2.88
C PRO A 116 -17.72 2.81 1.88
N PRO A 117 -18.82 2.90 1.11
CA PRO A 117 -19.31 1.81 0.27
C PRO A 117 -18.27 1.21 -0.70
N ARG A 118 -17.41 2.05 -1.28
CA ARG A 118 -16.33 1.58 -2.14
C ARG A 118 -15.26 0.79 -1.37
N MET A 119 -14.93 1.24 -0.17
CA MET A 119 -13.97 0.55 0.70
C MET A 119 -14.54 -0.80 1.15
N GLN A 120 -15.83 -0.87 1.51
CA GLN A 120 -16.51 -2.13 1.84
C GLN A 120 -16.36 -3.16 0.73
N GLN A 121 -16.57 -2.76 -0.54
CA GLN A 121 -16.42 -3.65 -1.69
C GLN A 121 -14.98 -4.16 -1.85
N VAL A 122 -13.99 -3.25 -1.74
CA VAL A 122 -12.58 -3.60 -1.91
C VAL A 122 -12.10 -4.47 -0.76
N VAL A 123 -12.37 -4.08 0.49
CA VAL A 123 -11.95 -4.84 1.68
C VAL A 123 -12.69 -6.17 1.76
N GLY A 124 -13.98 -6.20 1.43
CA GLY A 124 -14.75 -7.44 1.37
C GLY A 124 -14.15 -8.43 0.37
N HIS A 125 -13.82 -7.98 -0.84
CA HIS A 125 -13.14 -8.80 -1.85
C HIS A 125 -11.75 -9.24 -1.37
N MET A 126 -10.95 -8.30 -0.84
CA MET A 126 -9.59 -8.55 -0.35
C MET A 126 -9.57 -9.64 0.72
N THR A 127 -10.44 -9.53 1.71
CA THR A 127 -10.48 -10.46 2.86
C THR A 127 -11.11 -11.81 2.52
N THR A 128 -11.96 -11.89 1.47
CA THR A 128 -12.59 -13.14 1.02
C THR A 128 -11.66 -13.97 0.14
N HIS A 129 -10.87 -13.29 -0.72
CA HIS A 129 -10.05 -13.95 -1.74
C HIS A 129 -8.55 -13.92 -1.43
N ASN A 130 -8.15 -13.49 -0.23
CA ASN A 130 -6.74 -13.33 0.15
C ASN A 130 -5.95 -12.52 -0.91
N SER A 131 -6.50 -11.36 -1.30
CA SER A 131 -5.97 -10.61 -2.45
C SER A 131 -4.56 -10.07 -2.23
N LEU A 132 -4.10 -9.89 -0.97
CA LEU A 132 -2.73 -9.45 -0.69
C LEU A 132 -1.70 -10.49 -1.14
N ALA A 133 -1.96 -11.79 -0.95
CA ALA A 133 -1.09 -12.85 -1.43
C ALA A 133 -0.95 -12.86 -2.97
N GLY A 134 -1.92 -12.29 -3.68
CA GLY A 134 -1.88 -12.15 -5.13
C GLY A 134 -0.73 -11.28 -5.65
N TYR A 135 -0.11 -10.45 -4.81
CA TYR A 135 1.08 -9.66 -5.18
C TYR A 135 2.39 -10.42 -5.01
N GLN A 136 2.41 -11.60 -4.40
CA GLN A 136 3.64 -12.38 -4.23
C GLN A 136 4.30 -12.77 -5.57
N PRO A 137 3.60 -13.32 -6.59
CA PRO A 137 4.18 -13.48 -7.91
C PRO A 137 4.21 -12.15 -8.65
N ILE A 138 5.27 -11.89 -9.45
CA ILE A 138 5.41 -10.66 -10.21
C ILE A 138 4.28 -10.46 -11.24
N GLU A 139 3.68 -11.55 -11.72
CA GLU A 139 2.50 -11.54 -12.59
C GLU A 139 1.28 -10.91 -11.91
N GLY A 140 1.20 -11.01 -10.59
CA GLY A 140 0.18 -10.32 -9.79
C GLY A 140 0.33 -8.79 -9.87
N VAL A 141 1.55 -8.27 -9.83
CA VAL A 141 1.86 -6.85 -10.06
C VAL A 141 1.40 -6.42 -11.45
N LYS A 142 1.75 -7.20 -12.49
CA LYS A 142 1.32 -6.95 -13.87
C LYS A 142 -0.21 -6.90 -14.00
N THR A 143 -0.88 -7.85 -13.38
CA THR A 143 -2.34 -7.93 -13.36
C THR A 143 -2.96 -6.69 -12.68
N ALA A 144 -2.43 -6.30 -11.53
CA ALA A 144 -2.91 -5.13 -10.79
C ALA A 144 -2.70 -3.83 -11.57
N ILE A 145 -1.52 -3.62 -12.19
CA ILE A 145 -1.26 -2.49 -13.08
C ILE A 145 -2.28 -2.47 -14.24
N GLY A 146 -2.56 -3.62 -14.85
CA GLY A 146 -3.56 -3.75 -15.90
C GLY A 146 -4.99 -3.38 -15.41
N HIS A 147 -5.34 -3.74 -14.17
CA HIS A 147 -6.62 -3.35 -13.58
C HIS A 147 -6.73 -1.84 -13.36
N VAL A 148 -5.65 -1.20 -12.88
CA VAL A 148 -5.61 0.26 -12.71
C VAL A 148 -5.70 0.95 -14.08
N ALA A 149 -4.95 0.48 -15.08
CA ALA A 149 -4.99 1.03 -16.45
C ALA A 149 -6.41 1.09 -17.02
N ARG A 150 -7.21 0.02 -16.83
CA ARG A 150 -8.60 -0.04 -17.31
C ARG A 150 -9.55 0.93 -16.60
N ARG A 151 -9.20 1.40 -15.39
CA ARG A 151 -10.01 2.38 -14.63
C ARG A 151 -9.72 3.82 -15.03
N ILE A 152 -8.61 4.08 -15.70
CA ILE A 152 -8.22 5.41 -16.19
C ILE A 152 -9.13 5.75 -17.39
N ARG A 153 -9.90 6.85 -17.27
CA ARG A 153 -10.95 7.22 -18.22
C ARG A 153 -10.48 7.88 -19.52
N PHE A 154 -9.17 8.06 -19.68
CA PHE A 154 -8.57 8.63 -20.90
C PHE A 154 -7.57 7.63 -21.47
N THR A 155 -7.25 7.79 -22.77
CA THR A 155 -6.22 6.97 -23.44
C THR A 155 -4.91 7.08 -22.67
N ASN A 156 -4.39 5.94 -22.25
CA ASN A 156 -3.15 5.85 -21.48
C ASN A 156 -2.34 4.62 -21.88
N ASP A 157 -1.05 4.67 -21.58
CA ASP A 157 -0.10 3.58 -21.80
C ASP A 157 0.36 2.95 -20.48
N TYR A 158 -0.44 3.13 -19.40
CA TYR A 158 -0.05 2.72 -18.05
C TYR A 158 0.23 1.22 -17.93
N ALA A 159 -0.55 0.37 -18.62
CA ALA A 159 -0.33 -1.07 -18.59
C ALA A 159 1.10 -1.46 -19.01
N ASN A 160 1.70 -0.72 -19.96
CA ASN A 160 3.05 -0.94 -20.45
C ASN A 160 4.14 -0.43 -19.48
N SER A 161 3.80 0.28 -18.40
CA SER A 161 4.76 0.62 -17.34
C SER A 161 5.35 -0.61 -16.66
N PHE A 162 4.70 -1.76 -16.75
CA PHE A 162 5.23 -3.03 -16.29
C PHE A 162 6.54 -3.43 -17.01
N ASN A 163 6.71 -3.08 -18.28
CA ASN A 163 7.96 -3.35 -19.00
C ASN A 163 9.15 -2.57 -18.41
N ASP A 164 8.90 -1.37 -17.86
CA ASP A 164 9.93 -0.60 -17.15
C ASP A 164 10.31 -1.30 -15.83
N ILE A 165 9.34 -1.88 -15.14
CA ILE A 165 9.56 -2.69 -13.93
C ILE A 165 10.41 -3.92 -14.26
N GLU A 166 10.04 -4.71 -15.27
CA GLU A 166 10.82 -5.89 -15.69
C GLU A 166 12.26 -5.51 -16.04
N LYS A 167 12.44 -4.43 -16.79
CA LYS A 167 13.76 -3.97 -17.22
C LYS A 167 14.65 -3.52 -16.07
N HIS A 168 14.10 -2.95 -15.03
CA HIS A 168 14.83 -2.32 -13.94
C HIS A 168 14.61 -3.00 -12.58
N TYR A 169 14.09 -4.24 -12.58
CA TYR A 169 13.63 -4.96 -11.39
C TYR A 169 14.68 -4.96 -10.27
N ASP A 170 15.92 -5.37 -10.55
CA ASP A 170 16.97 -5.45 -9.54
C ASP A 170 17.38 -4.08 -8.96
N THR A 171 17.27 -3.02 -9.75
CA THR A 171 17.57 -1.66 -9.28
C THR A 171 16.40 -1.13 -8.43
N LEU A 172 15.17 -1.40 -8.84
CA LEU A 172 13.96 -1.06 -8.09
C LEU A 172 13.92 -1.79 -6.74
N TYR A 173 14.34 -3.06 -6.73
CA TYR A 173 14.45 -3.86 -5.51
C TYR A 173 15.48 -3.29 -4.55
N ARG A 174 16.69 -2.96 -5.02
CA ARG A 174 17.72 -2.30 -4.17
C ARG A 174 17.25 -0.96 -3.62
N ASN A 175 16.59 -0.14 -4.43
CA ASN A 175 16.01 1.11 -3.97
C ASN A 175 14.93 0.89 -2.89
N PHE A 176 14.17 -0.21 -2.96
CA PHE A 176 13.23 -0.59 -1.92
C PHE A 176 13.96 -1.01 -0.63
N GLU A 177 15.03 -1.79 -0.73
CA GLU A 177 15.85 -2.20 0.42
C GLU A 177 16.49 -1.00 1.14
N ASP A 178 16.87 0.04 0.39
CA ASP A 178 17.37 1.30 0.97
C ASP A 178 16.23 2.11 1.63
N PHE A 179 15.05 2.12 1.04
CA PHE A 179 13.92 2.94 1.45
C PHE A 179 13.16 2.36 2.66
N PHE A 180 12.81 1.06 2.63
CA PHE A 180 11.84 0.51 3.56
C PHE A 180 12.31 0.50 5.02
N PRO A 181 13.59 0.19 5.36
CA PRO A 181 14.10 0.33 6.71
C PRO A 181 14.08 1.77 7.24
N GLU A 182 14.32 2.76 6.38
CA GLU A 182 14.24 4.18 6.78
C GLU A 182 12.78 4.59 7.05
N LEU A 183 11.81 4.05 6.29
CA LEU A 183 10.40 4.25 6.58
C LEU A 183 10.00 3.60 7.91
N GLN A 184 10.49 2.39 8.21
CA GLN A 184 10.24 1.73 9.50
C GLN A 184 10.76 2.59 10.66
N GLN A 185 11.98 3.08 10.55
CA GLN A 185 12.58 3.95 11.58
C GLN A 185 11.79 5.26 11.71
N PHE A 186 11.40 5.88 10.59
CA PHE A 186 10.61 7.11 10.60
C PHE A 186 9.28 6.94 11.32
N VAL A 187 8.54 5.87 11.05
CA VAL A 187 7.23 5.61 11.71
C VAL A 187 7.44 5.33 13.20
N ALA A 188 8.50 4.60 13.57
CA ALA A 188 8.80 4.32 14.97
C ALA A 188 9.17 5.59 15.76
N ASP A 189 9.91 6.52 15.13
CA ASP A 189 10.33 7.78 15.75
C ASP A 189 9.22 8.84 15.78
N ASN A 190 8.17 8.68 14.96
CA ASN A 190 7.07 9.64 14.82
C ASN A 190 5.70 8.97 15.02
N PRO A 191 5.42 8.35 16.17
CA PRO A 191 4.16 7.66 16.39
C PRO A 191 3.01 8.68 16.43
N VAL A 192 1.99 8.47 15.61
CA VAL A 192 0.75 9.29 15.59
C VAL A 192 -0.45 8.54 16.17
N GLU A 193 -0.35 7.23 16.24
CA GLU A 193 -1.37 6.38 16.89
C GLU A 193 -0.96 6.17 18.35
N SER A 194 -1.92 6.40 19.27
CA SER A 194 -1.72 6.10 20.68
C SER A 194 -1.75 4.57 20.89
N THR A 195 -0.76 4.05 21.58
CA THR A 195 -0.73 2.64 22.02
C THR A 195 -1.80 2.37 23.07
#